data_edb5c47d0f1baa77a4fb441dc311a15d
#
_entry.id   edb5c47d0f1baa77a4fb441dc311a15d
#
_cell.length_a   1.000
_cell.length_b   1.000
_cell.length_c   1.000
_cell.angle_alpha   90.00
_cell.angle_beta   90.00
_cell.angle_gamma   90.00
#
_symmetry.space_group_name_H-M   'P 1'
#
loop_
_entity.id
_entity.type
_entity.pdbx_description
1 polymer ?
#
loop_
_entity_poly.entity_id
_entity_poly.type
_entity_poly.pdbx_seq_one_letter_code
_entity_poly.pdbx_strand_id
1 'polypeptide(L)'
;MLNFYQNIEPKHLQTFTGKERDSETGFSYFGARYYDSDILTGWLSVDPLADKYPSLSPYAYCAWNPVKLVDPDGRMIDDYFSTTGNYLGSDNANTRNIRIIKESDWNELSKDVNGLVEHCEANIMSVQFSAASSNGMTEEAQLKVYDYYNFTGVNIYSKIYFNKDGSINNKIGGMILGVKKNMSMRIGIYIKGNIYQKVCDNAYNIINMYSHELDHIFLARKIGFEVYSKKSKEQVETQAINAQKKHYSWVYTSESYKKSVEEYLNSIKNESNKK
;
A
#
# COMPACT_ATOMS: atom_id res chain seq x y z
N MET A 1 35.24 25.03 30.90
CA MET A 1 34.89 24.88 29.50
C MET A 1 34.05 23.62 29.39
N LEU A 2 32.74 23.77 29.31
CA LEU A 2 31.80 22.66 29.19
C LEU A 2 31.44 22.53 27.69
N ASN A 3 31.88 21.41 27.09
CA ASN A 3 31.49 21.04 25.72
C ASN A 3 30.07 20.52 25.70
N PHE A 4 29.15 21.33 25.24
CA PHE A 4 27.82 20.89 24.82
C PHE A 4 27.89 20.39 23.37
N TYR A 5 28.27 19.13 23.15
CA TYR A 5 27.89 18.43 21.94
C TYR A 5 26.46 17.93 22.16
N GLN A 6 25.49 18.71 21.73
CA GLN A 6 24.14 18.20 21.51
C GLN A 6 24.23 17.20 20.36
N ASN A 7 23.94 15.92 20.64
CA ASN A 7 23.62 14.93 19.63
C ASN A 7 22.35 15.41 18.91
N ILE A 8 22.51 16.08 17.80
CA ILE A 8 21.45 16.33 16.85
C ILE A 8 21.30 15.01 16.10
N GLU A 9 20.36 14.19 16.51
CA GLU A 9 19.83 13.11 15.67
C GLU A 9 19.48 13.74 14.33
N PRO A 10 19.92 13.18 13.18
CA PRO A 10 19.54 13.71 11.89
C PRO A 10 18.01 13.61 11.78
N LYS A 11 17.33 14.73 11.83
CA LYS A 11 15.92 14.80 11.45
C LYS A 11 15.85 14.26 10.03
N HIS A 12 15.24 13.09 9.87
CA HIS A 12 14.83 12.62 8.56
C HIS A 12 13.91 13.68 7.96
N LEU A 13 14.45 14.55 7.15
CA LEU A 13 13.68 15.55 6.43
C LEU A 13 12.93 14.79 5.32
N GLN A 14 11.73 14.38 5.62
CA GLN A 14 10.76 14.01 4.59
C GLN A 14 10.41 15.30 3.85
N THR A 15 10.92 15.42 2.63
CA THR A 15 10.72 16.59 1.79
C THR A 15 9.70 16.32 0.70
N PHE A 16 10.07 16.47 -0.54
CA PHE A 16 9.19 16.33 -1.70
C PHE A 16 8.61 14.90 -1.78
N THR A 17 7.28 14.80 -1.78
CA THR A 17 6.51 13.53 -1.81
C THR A 17 6.82 12.52 -0.70
N GLY A 18 7.33 12.98 0.44
CA GLY A 18 7.64 12.13 1.59
C GLY A 18 8.90 11.27 1.44
N LYS A 19 9.75 11.56 0.43
CA LYS A 19 11.00 10.85 0.21
C LYS A 19 12.11 11.39 1.10
N GLU A 20 13.03 10.50 1.45
CA GLU A 20 14.23 10.85 2.18
C GLU A 20 15.16 11.67 1.28
N ARG A 21 15.59 12.83 1.78
CA ARG A 21 16.55 13.68 1.10
C ARG A 21 17.93 13.41 1.68
N ASP A 22 18.87 13.08 0.82
CA ASP A 22 20.26 12.96 1.16
C ASP A 22 20.82 14.34 1.56
N SER A 23 21.32 14.45 2.77
CA SER A 23 21.81 15.70 3.33
C SER A 23 23.15 16.17 2.73
N GLU A 24 23.91 15.26 2.10
CA GLU A 24 25.19 15.57 1.49
C GLU A 24 25.02 16.07 0.05
N THR A 25 24.12 15.42 -0.71
CA THR A 25 23.92 15.73 -2.12
C THR A 25 22.71 16.62 -2.39
N GLY A 26 21.76 16.68 -1.45
CA GLY A 26 20.50 17.39 -1.61
C GLY A 26 19.50 16.69 -2.53
N PHE A 27 19.79 15.49 -3.01
CA PHE A 27 18.89 14.73 -3.89
C PHE A 27 17.95 13.82 -3.10
N SER A 28 16.76 13.61 -3.63
CA SER A 28 15.78 12.69 -3.05
C SER A 28 15.82 11.33 -3.74
N TYR A 29 15.96 10.24 -2.96
CA TYR A 29 15.98 8.89 -3.50
C TYR A 29 14.57 8.32 -3.58
N PHE A 30 14.15 7.94 -4.79
CA PHE A 30 12.79 7.41 -5.04
C PHE A 30 12.76 5.88 -5.19
N GLY A 31 13.90 5.21 -5.10
CA GLY A 31 14.02 3.77 -5.29
C GLY A 31 14.73 3.43 -6.59
N ALA A 32 14.16 3.77 -7.73
CA ALA A 32 14.79 3.53 -9.02
C ALA A 32 15.68 4.68 -9.48
N ARG A 33 15.38 5.93 -9.09
CA ARG A 33 16.08 7.14 -9.56
C ARG A 33 16.27 8.15 -8.42
N TYR A 34 17.23 9.04 -8.60
CA TYR A 34 17.41 10.24 -7.78
C TYR A 34 16.71 11.42 -8.43
N TYR A 35 16.05 12.23 -7.62
CA TYR A 35 15.33 13.43 -8.02
C TYR A 35 16.01 14.68 -7.48
N ASP A 36 16.22 15.68 -8.34
CA ASP A 36 16.69 17.00 -7.96
C ASP A 36 15.50 17.96 -7.89
N SER A 37 15.15 18.36 -6.68
CA SER A 37 14.05 19.31 -6.43
C SER A 37 14.44 20.76 -6.54
N ASP A 38 15.73 21.07 -6.51
CA ASP A 38 16.21 22.44 -6.31
C ASP A 38 16.60 23.12 -7.63
N ILE A 39 17.24 22.39 -8.54
CA ILE A 39 17.82 22.97 -9.77
C ILE A 39 17.13 22.41 -11.01
N LEU A 40 17.15 21.10 -11.19
CA LEU A 40 16.62 20.47 -12.41
C LEU A 40 15.13 20.24 -12.37
N THR A 41 14.54 20.12 -11.18
CA THR A 41 13.15 19.69 -10.96
C THR A 41 12.78 18.44 -11.75
N GLY A 42 13.74 17.52 -11.87
CA GLY A 42 13.68 16.33 -12.70
C GLY A 42 14.57 15.20 -12.19
N TRP A 43 14.57 14.10 -12.94
CA TRP A 43 15.40 12.95 -12.63
C TRP A 43 16.86 13.17 -13.01
N LEU A 44 17.79 12.66 -12.19
CA LEU A 44 19.23 12.71 -12.48
C LEU A 44 19.69 11.61 -13.45
N SER A 45 18.87 10.61 -13.70
CA SER A 45 19.15 9.54 -14.64
C SER A 45 18.02 9.37 -15.64
N VAL A 46 18.34 8.79 -16.79
CA VAL A 46 17.38 8.42 -17.81
C VAL A 46 16.29 7.51 -17.22
N ASP A 47 15.05 7.75 -17.60
CA ASP A 47 13.96 6.85 -17.27
C ASP A 47 14.25 5.46 -17.83
N PRO A 48 14.22 4.39 -17.03
CA PRO A 48 14.35 3.03 -17.55
C PRO A 48 13.31 2.68 -18.62
N LEU A 49 12.19 3.41 -18.67
CA LEU A 49 11.11 3.26 -19.64
C LEU A 49 11.10 4.36 -20.73
N ALA A 50 12.18 5.12 -20.89
CA ALA A 50 12.24 6.25 -21.83
C ALA A 50 11.88 5.89 -23.28
N ASP A 51 12.23 4.70 -23.73
CA ASP A 51 11.95 4.24 -25.09
C ASP A 51 10.43 4.07 -25.38
N LYS A 52 9.62 3.95 -24.32
CA LYS A 52 8.17 3.83 -24.42
C LYS A 52 7.44 5.16 -24.54
N TYR A 53 8.12 6.24 -24.20
CA TYR A 53 7.58 7.59 -24.24
C TYR A 53 8.47 8.53 -25.06
N PRO A 54 8.67 8.26 -26.37
CA PRO A 54 9.61 9.02 -27.21
C PRO A 54 9.25 10.49 -27.36
N SER A 55 8.03 10.87 -26.97
CA SER A 55 7.55 12.26 -26.94
C SER A 55 7.82 12.98 -25.60
N LEU A 56 8.31 12.28 -24.59
CA LEU A 56 8.63 12.84 -23.28
C LEU A 56 10.13 12.84 -23.04
N SER A 57 10.63 13.85 -22.33
CA SER A 57 12.00 13.84 -21.87
C SER A 57 12.23 12.66 -20.91
N PRO A 58 13.29 11.86 -21.10
CA PRO A 58 13.63 10.77 -20.19
C PRO A 58 13.98 11.22 -18.77
N TYR A 59 14.14 12.51 -18.56
CA TYR A 59 14.42 13.13 -17.26
C TYR A 59 13.20 13.82 -16.67
N ALA A 60 12.04 13.78 -17.35
CA ALA A 60 10.82 14.44 -16.87
C ALA A 60 10.25 13.73 -15.65
N TYR A 61 10.10 14.43 -14.54
CA TYR A 61 9.32 13.98 -13.41
C TYR A 61 7.82 14.17 -13.74
N CYS A 62 7.06 13.06 -13.64
CA CYS A 62 5.61 13.08 -13.85
C CYS A 62 5.16 13.76 -15.16
N ALA A 63 5.88 13.53 -16.28
CA ALA A 63 5.59 14.16 -17.56
C ALA A 63 5.49 15.70 -17.47
N TRP A 64 6.28 16.33 -16.61
CA TRP A 64 6.25 17.76 -16.28
C TRP A 64 4.92 18.25 -15.69
N ASN A 65 4.12 17.36 -15.11
CA ASN A 65 2.85 17.70 -14.45
C ASN A 65 2.77 17.18 -13.01
N PRO A 66 3.69 17.60 -12.11
CA PRO A 66 3.74 17.11 -10.72
C PRO A 66 2.57 17.57 -9.85
N VAL A 67 1.71 18.45 -10.37
CA VAL A 67 0.47 18.88 -9.68
C VAL A 67 -0.63 17.80 -9.79
N LYS A 68 -0.63 17.04 -10.89
CA LYS A 68 -1.63 16.01 -11.16
C LYS A 68 -1.08 14.59 -11.01
N LEU A 69 0.21 14.42 -11.19
CA LEU A 69 0.87 13.13 -11.23
C LEU A 69 1.95 13.09 -10.15
N VAL A 70 2.14 11.93 -9.54
CA VAL A 70 3.26 11.65 -8.65
C VAL A 70 3.83 10.29 -9.05
N ASP A 71 5.13 10.19 -9.05
CA ASP A 71 5.87 8.95 -9.24
C ASP A 71 6.40 8.49 -7.88
N PRO A 72 5.80 7.47 -7.24
CA PRO A 72 6.12 7.15 -5.83
C PRO A 72 7.44 6.40 -5.64
N ASP A 73 7.92 5.72 -6.66
CA ASP A 73 9.10 4.85 -6.59
C ASP A 73 10.03 4.97 -7.81
N GLY A 74 9.75 5.91 -8.69
CA GLY A 74 10.45 6.05 -9.95
C GLY A 74 10.00 5.05 -11.01
N ARG A 75 8.84 4.36 -10.79
CA ARG A 75 8.21 3.40 -11.71
C ARG A 75 6.71 3.37 -11.47
N MET A 76 5.91 3.18 -12.51
CA MET A 76 4.48 2.82 -12.40
C MET A 76 4.31 1.47 -13.11
N ILE A 77 4.03 0.42 -12.35
CA ILE A 77 4.08 -0.97 -12.81
C ILE A 77 3.00 -1.81 -12.13
N ASP A 78 2.47 -2.85 -12.80
CA ASP A 78 1.65 -3.89 -12.18
C ASP A 78 2.55 -4.93 -11.52
N ASP A 79 2.15 -5.43 -10.37
CA ASP A 79 2.85 -6.44 -9.60
C ASP A 79 2.26 -7.83 -9.85
N TYR A 80 3.13 -8.79 -10.19
CA TYR A 80 2.75 -10.16 -10.49
C TYR A 80 3.19 -11.12 -9.39
N PHE A 81 2.26 -11.95 -8.96
CA PHE A 81 2.49 -12.99 -7.97
C PHE A 81 2.10 -14.36 -8.54
N SER A 82 2.78 -15.40 -8.06
CA SER A 82 2.40 -16.77 -8.39
C SER A 82 1.06 -17.17 -7.74
N THR A 83 0.49 -18.27 -8.19
CA THR A 83 -0.69 -18.88 -7.55
C THR A 83 -0.44 -19.30 -6.10
N THR A 84 0.84 -19.41 -5.70
CA THR A 84 1.28 -19.69 -4.33
C THR A 84 1.59 -18.42 -3.53
N GLY A 85 1.36 -17.23 -4.10
CA GLY A 85 1.53 -15.93 -3.46
C GLY A 85 2.96 -15.39 -3.44
N ASN A 86 3.90 -16.01 -4.13
CA ASN A 86 5.26 -15.51 -4.25
C ASN A 86 5.33 -14.39 -5.28
N TYR A 87 6.00 -13.29 -4.94
CA TYR A 87 6.25 -12.22 -5.90
C TYR A 87 7.19 -12.71 -7.02
N LEU A 88 6.81 -12.47 -8.25
CA LEU A 88 7.53 -12.92 -9.45
C LEU A 88 8.25 -11.76 -10.16
N GLY A 89 7.67 -10.58 -10.11
CA GLY A 89 8.19 -9.39 -10.78
C GLY A 89 7.09 -8.44 -11.18
N SER A 90 7.41 -7.51 -12.08
CA SER A 90 6.51 -6.46 -12.52
C SER A 90 6.57 -6.28 -14.02
N ASP A 91 5.58 -5.58 -14.56
CA ASP A 91 5.54 -5.21 -15.97
C ASP A 91 5.81 -3.70 -16.18
N ASN A 92 5.58 -3.25 -17.39
CA ASN A 92 5.79 -1.88 -17.81
C ASN A 92 4.48 -1.07 -17.92
N ALA A 93 3.40 -1.54 -17.29
CA ALA A 93 2.13 -0.82 -17.27
C ALA A 93 2.20 0.47 -16.46
N ASN A 94 1.29 1.39 -16.78
CA ASN A 94 1.10 2.62 -16.01
C ASN A 94 -0.07 2.45 -15.01
N THR A 95 -0.11 1.30 -14.32
CA THR A 95 -1.13 0.95 -13.34
C THR A 95 -0.50 0.32 -12.10
N ARG A 96 -1.29 -0.01 -11.10
CA ARG A 96 -0.84 -0.60 -9.85
C ARG A 96 -1.70 -1.79 -9.48
N ASN A 97 -2.03 -2.58 -10.49
CA ASN A 97 -2.83 -3.76 -10.26
C ASN A 97 -1.97 -4.88 -9.67
N ILE A 98 -2.60 -5.69 -8.86
CA ILE A 98 -2.04 -6.94 -8.35
C ILE A 98 -2.61 -8.07 -9.18
N ARG A 99 -1.72 -8.80 -9.83
CA ARG A 99 -2.07 -9.84 -10.78
C ARG A 99 -1.49 -11.18 -10.36
N ILE A 100 -2.23 -12.24 -10.62
CA ILE A 100 -1.83 -13.61 -10.32
C ILE A 100 -1.64 -14.36 -11.63
N ILE A 101 -0.48 -14.99 -11.78
CA ILE A 101 -0.08 -15.78 -12.94
C ILE A 101 0.52 -17.10 -12.48
N LYS A 102 0.44 -18.15 -13.31
CA LYS A 102 1.19 -19.37 -13.02
C LYS A 102 2.68 -19.10 -13.20
N GLU A 103 3.48 -19.65 -12.31
CA GLU A 103 4.94 -19.45 -12.35
C GLU A 103 5.57 -20.00 -13.64
N SER A 104 5.02 -21.10 -14.20
CA SER A 104 5.42 -21.62 -15.51
C SER A 104 5.24 -20.57 -16.61
N ASP A 105 4.05 -19.97 -16.65
CA ASP A 105 3.66 -19.00 -17.69
C ASP A 105 4.49 -17.71 -17.56
N TRP A 106 4.75 -17.28 -16.32
CA TRP A 106 5.65 -16.15 -16.04
C TRP A 106 7.07 -16.36 -16.54
N ASN A 107 7.59 -17.58 -16.38
CA ASN A 107 8.95 -17.92 -16.79
C ASN A 107 9.13 -17.99 -18.32
N GLU A 108 8.03 -18.14 -19.07
CA GLU A 108 8.02 -18.09 -20.54
C GLU A 108 8.01 -16.67 -21.09
N LEU A 109 7.62 -15.67 -20.28
CA LEU A 109 7.56 -14.27 -20.72
C LEU A 109 8.97 -13.69 -20.90
N SER A 110 9.12 -12.97 -22.01
CA SER A 110 10.33 -12.19 -22.27
C SER A 110 10.46 -11.03 -21.29
N LYS A 111 11.66 -10.80 -20.80
CA LYS A 111 11.98 -9.68 -19.90
C LYS A 111 12.89 -8.70 -20.60
N ASP A 112 12.65 -7.42 -20.36
CA ASP A 112 13.51 -6.35 -20.83
C ASP A 112 14.83 -6.30 -20.02
N VAL A 113 15.71 -5.36 -20.35
CA VAL A 113 17.00 -5.16 -19.67
C VAL A 113 16.86 -4.80 -18.18
N ASN A 114 15.68 -4.38 -17.74
CA ASN A 114 15.35 -4.06 -16.35
C ASN A 114 14.63 -5.21 -15.64
N GLY A 115 14.41 -6.34 -16.33
CA GLY A 115 13.69 -7.49 -15.81
C GLY A 115 12.16 -7.33 -15.82
N LEU A 116 11.62 -6.30 -16.49
CA LEU A 116 10.18 -6.10 -16.64
C LEU A 116 9.64 -6.92 -17.82
N VAL A 117 8.43 -7.46 -17.66
CA VAL A 117 7.71 -8.15 -18.73
C VAL A 117 6.83 -7.18 -19.52
N GLU A 118 6.49 -7.56 -20.75
CA GLU A 118 5.55 -6.78 -21.56
C GLU A 118 4.13 -6.91 -20.99
N HIS A 119 3.50 -5.76 -20.66
CA HIS A 119 2.18 -5.74 -20.02
C HIS A 119 1.12 -6.52 -20.81
N CYS A 120 1.07 -6.36 -22.12
CA CYS A 120 0.05 -7.03 -22.95
C CYS A 120 0.13 -8.55 -22.83
N GLU A 121 1.33 -9.12 -22.87
CA GLU A 121 1.53 -10.56 -22.75
C GLU A 121 1.18 -11.06 -21.36
N ALA A 122 1.75 -10.44 -20.33
CA ALA A 122 1.53 -10.81 -18.93
C ALA A 122 0.06 -10.64 -18.51
N ASN A 123 -0.61 -9.59 -19.01
CA ASN A 123 -2.01 -9.32 -18.69
C ASN A 123 -2.95 -10.41 -19.25
N ILE A 124 -2.69 -10.91 -20.47
CA ILE A 124 -3.50 -11.97 -21.09
C ILE A 124 -3.38 -13.29 -20.30
N MET A 125 -2.18 -13.60 -19.80
CA MET A 125 -1.87 -14.85 -19.12
C MET A 125 -2.19 -14.83 -17.61
N SER A 126 -2.58 -13.69 -17.06
CA SER A 126 -2.83 -13.48 -15.65
C SER A 126 -4.27 -13.11 -15.34
N VAL A 127 -4.65 -13.20 -14.07
CA VAL A 127 -5.95 -12.74 -13.55
C VAL A 127 -5.74 -11.76 -12.41
N GLN A 128 -6.74 -10.93 -12.13
CA GLN A 128 -6.72 -10.04 -10.96
C GLN A 128 -6.67 -10.84 -9.66
N PHE A 129 -6.05 -10.28 -8.63
CA PHE A 129 -5.90 -10.93 -7.32
C PHE A 129 -7.25 -11.35 -6.71
N SER A 130 -8.27 -10.51 -6.82
CA SER A 130 -9.63 -10.83 -6.35
C SER A 130 -10.22 -12.04 -7.07
N ALA A 131 -10.00 -12.15 -8.38
CA ALA A 131 -10.48 -13.28 -9.16
C ALA A 131 -9.76 -14.58 -8.78
N ALA A 132 -8.44 -14.56 -8.60
CA ALA A 132 -7.66 -15.70 -8.12
C ALA A 132 -8.09 -16.13 -6.72
N SER A 133 -8.31 -15.16 -5.82
CA SER A 133 -8.78 -15.41 -4.45
C SER A 133 -10.14 -16.10 -4.41
N SER A 134 -11.05 -15.73 -5.32
CA SER A 134 -12.36 -16.35 -5.46
C SER A 134 -12.32 -17.75 -6.10
N ASN A 135 -11.29 -18.02 -6.91
CA ASN A 135 -11.16 -19.24 -7.73
C ASN A 135 -10.14 -20.26 -7.16
N GLY A 136 -9.95 -20.26 -5.84
CA GLY A 136 -9.22 -21.34 -5.17
C GLY A 136 -7.79 -21.03 -4.76
N MET A 137 -7.32 -19.79 -4.85
CA MET A 137 -6.07 -19.39 -4.23
C MET A 137 -6.14 -19.62 -2.72
N THR A 138 -5.15 -20.32 -2.14
CA THR A 138 -5.15 -20.68 -0.72
C THR A 138 -5.05 -19.45 0.19
N GLU A 139 -5.52 -19.56 1.43
CA GLU A 139 -5.41 -18.49 2.43
C GLU A 139 -3.95 -18.10 2.68
N GLU A 140 -3.05 -19.08 2.73
CA GLU A 140 -1.62 -18.84 2.90
C GLU A 140 -1.04 -18.03 1.72
N ALA A 141 -1.39 -18.40 0.49
CA ALA A 141 -0.95 -17.68 -0.70
C ALA A 141 -1.48 -16.23 -0.74
N GLN A 142 -2.75 -16.04 -0.36
CA GLN A 142 -3.32 -14.69 -0.25
C GLN A 142 -2.59 -13.85 0.83
N LEU A 143 -2.30 -14.43 2.00
CA LEU A 143 -1.54 -13.74 3.05
C LEU A 143 -0.15 -13.32 2.59
N LYS A 144 0.55 -14.11 1.79
CA LYS A 144 1.86 -13.71 1.23
C LYS A 144 1.76 -12.45 0.36
N VAL A 145 0.71 -12.32 -0.45
CA VAL A 145 0.47 -11.11 -1.25
C VAL A 145 0.23 -9.90 -0.34
N TYR A 146 -0.60 -10.04 0.69
CA TYR A 146 -0.79 -8.95 1.66
C TYR A 146 0.48 -8.61 2.42
N ASP A 147 1.28 -9.62 2.81
CA ASP A 147 2.51 -9.42 3.57
C ASP A 147 3.59 -8.70 2.75
N TYR A 148 3.61 -8.88 1.45
CA TYR A 148 4.50 -8.15 0.54
C TYR A 148 4.34 -6.63 0.65
N TYR A 149 3.12 -6.14 0.89
CA TYR A 149 2.84 -4.71 1.07
C TYR A 149 2.83 -4.26 2.54
N ASN A 150 3.14 -5.15 3.47
CA ASN A 150 3.08 -4.89 4.91
C ASN A 150 4.32 -4.12 5.41
N PHE A 151 4.20 -2.83 5.56
CA PHE A 151 5.24 -1.96 6.11
C PHE A 151 5.07 -1.65 7.61
N THR A 152 4.08 -2.23 8.27
CA THR A 152 3.76 -1.92 9.67
C THR A 152 4.70 -2.55 10.69
N GLY A 153 5.48 -3.56 10.28
CA GLY A 153 6.33 -4.36 11.16
C GLY A 153 5.55 -5.26 12.15
N VAL A 154 4.25 -5.46 11.89
CA VAL A 154 3.36 -6.29 12.72
C VAL A 154 2.93 -7.51 11.92
N ASN A 155 2.98 -8.69 12.55
CA ASN A 155 2.58 -9.94 11.90
C ASN A 155 1.10 -9.91 11.49
N ILE A 156 0.81 -10.46 10.33
CA ILE A 156 -0.54 -10.63 9.81
C ILE A 156 -1.06 -12.06 10.01
N TYR A 157 -2.37 -12.24 9.95
CA TYR A 157 -3.03 -13.54 9.96
C TYR A 157 -4.37 -13.49 9.23
N SER A 158 -4.82 -14.63 8.71
CA SER A 158 -6.15 -14.72 8.10
C SER A 158 -7.24 -14.63 9.16
N LYS A 159 -8.35 -13.97 8.81
CA LYS A 159 -9.52 -13.85 9.66
C LYS A 159 -10.80 -14.16 8.87
N ILE A 160 -11.73 -14.87 9.50
CA ILE A 160 -13.07 -15.13 8.95
C ILE A 160 -14.08 -14.49 9.90
N TYR A 161 -15.03 -13.77 9.36
CA TYR A 161 -16.11 -13.19 10.13
C TYR A 161 -17.37 -14.08 9.99
N PHE A 162 -17.91 -14.52 11.11
CA PHE A 162 -19.13 -15.31 11.16
C PHE A 162 -20.32 -14.45 11.57
N ASN A 163 -21.44 -14.66 10.92
CA ASN A 163 -22.73 -14.13 11.36
C ASN A 163 -23.18 -14.79 12.67
N LYS A 164 -24.23 -14.24 13.30
CA LYS A 164 -24.80 -14.81 14.54
C LYS A 164 -25.35 -16.24 14.37
N ASP A 165 -25.72 -16.62 13.15
CA ASP A 165 -26.19 -17.94 12.77
C ASP A 165 -25.07 -18.94 12.45
N GLY A 166 -23.80 -18.54 12.57
CA GLY A 166 -22.63 -19.36 12.28
C GLY A 166 -22.22 -19.39 10.80
N SER A 167 -22.98 -18.76 9.91
CA SER A 167 -22.58 -18.62 8.51
C SER A 167 -21.45 -17.63 8.32
N ILE A 168 -20.65 -17.79 7.25
CA ILE A 168 -19.57 -16.85 6.93
C ILE A 168 -20.18 -15.53 6.44
N ASN A 169 -19.76 -14.42 7.04
CA ASN A 169 -20.14 -13.09 6.58
C ASN A 169 -19.21 -12.63 5.45
N ASN A 170 -19.64 -12.81 4.21
CA ASN A 170 -18.89 -12.40 3.02
C ASN A 170 -18.95 -10.89 2.74
N LYS A 171 -19.69 -10.11 3.53
CA LYS A 171 -19.82 -8.65 3.36
C LYS A 171 -18.76 -7.87 4.12
N ILE A 172 -18.08 -8.50 5.08
CA ILE A 172 -17.02 -7.87 5.87
C ILE A 172 -15.69 -8.26 5.27
N GLY A 173 -14.93 -7.25 4.88
CA GLY A 173 -13.58 -7.39 4.36
C GLY A 173 -12.68 -6.29 4.91
N GLY A 174 -11.39 -6.32 4.57
CA GLY A 174 -10.41 -5.33 5.00
C GLY A 174 -9.44 -5.87 6.05
N MET A 175 -8.91 -4.97 6.84
CA MET A 175 -7.96 -5.28 7.91
C MET A 175 -8.53 -4.90 9.27
N ILE A 176 -7.98 -5.47 10.33
CA ILE A 176 -8.32 -5.12 11.71
C ILE A 176 -7.12 -5.34 12.62
N LEU A 177 -6.82 -4.36 13.47
CA LEU A 177 -5.83 -4.53 14.52
C LEU A 177 -6.37 -5.43 15.63
N GLY A 178 -5.67 -6.54 15.86
CA GLY A 178 -5.87 -7.39 17.04
C GLY A 178 -4.81 -7.12 18.09
N VAL A 179 -5.22 -6.75 19.29
CA VAL A 179 -4.31 -6.55 20.43
C VAL A 179 -4.60 -7.57 21.53
N LYS A 180 -3.59 -8.31 21.94
CA LYS A 180 -3.68 -9.24 23.06
C LYS A 180 -3.32 -8.56 24.39
N LYS A 181 -3.74 -9.15 25.52
CA LYS A 181 -3.45 -8.64 26.86
C LYS A 181 -1.97 -8.39 27.16
N ASN A 182 -1.07 -9.14 26.52
CA ASN A 182 0.39 -8.97 26.65
C ASN A 182 0.97 -7.90 25.69
N MET A 183 0.15 -7.01 25.15
CA MET A 183 0.56 -5.97 24.19
C MET A 183 1.08 -6.50 22.85
N SER A 184 0.96 -7.79 22.57
CA SER A 184 1.26 -8.28 21.21
C SER A 184 0.18 -7.84 20.24
N MET A 185 0.60 -7.14 19.19
CA MET A 185 -0.29 -6.65 18.14
C MET A 185 -0.17 -7.52 16.91
N ARG A 186 -1.28 -7.76 16.24
CA ARG A 186 -1.35 -8.52 14.98
C ARG A 186 -2.44 -7.92 14.10
N ILE A 187 -2.25 -7.92 12.79
CA ILE A 187 -3.26 -7.45 11.84
C ILE A 187 -3.98 -8.66 11.26
N GLY A 188 -5.29 -8.72 11.46
CA GLY A 188 -6.15 -9.72 10.85
C GLY A 188 -6.63 -9.27 9.48
N ILE A 189 -6.42 -10.11 8.45
CA ILE A 189 -6.87 -9.87 7.09
C ILE A 189 -8.14 -10.69 6.85
N TYR A 190 -9.24 -10.05 6.46
CA TYR A 190 -10.48 -10.72 6.09
C TYR A 190 -10.40 -11.23 4.65
N ILE A 191 -10.05 -12.49 4.48
CA ILE A 191 -9.77 -13.10 3.18
C ILE A 191 -11.04 -13.45 2.40
N LYS A 192 -12.16 -13.71 3.07
CA LYS A 192 -13.42 -14.19 2.45
C LYS A 192 -14.49 -13.13 2.25
N GLY A 193 -14.17 -11.85 2.30
CA GLY A 193 -15.13 -10.77 2.13
C GLY A 193 -15.27 -10.29 0.69
N ASN A 194 -16.40 -10.58 0.04
CA ASN A 194 -16.63 -10.28 -1.39
C ASN A 194 -16.55 -8.79 -1.78
N ILE A 195 -16.90 -7.87 -0.87
CA ILE A 195 -16.95 -6.43 -1.18
C ILE A 195 -15.53 -5.84 -1.29
N TYR A 196 -14.59 -6.35 -0.49
CA TYR A 196 -13.23 -5.82 -0.43
C TYR A 196 -12.24 -6.53 -1.36
N GLN A 197 -12.57 -7.73 -1.86
CA GLN A 197 -11.65 -8.46 -2.74
C GLN A 197 -11.26 -7.65 -3.98
N LYS A 198 -12.23 -7.03 -4.68
CA LYS A 198 -11.95 -6.16 -5.84
C LYS A 198 -11.15 -4.90 -5.49
N VAL A 199 -11.31 -4.40 -4.28
CA VAL A 199 -10.54 -3.25 -3.79
C VAL A 199 -9.07 -3.63 -3.62
N CYS A 200 -8.78 -4.88 -3.29
CA CYS A 200 -7.43 -5.40 -3.11
C CYS A 200 -6.71 -5.74 -4.43
N ASP A 201 -7.31 -5.51 -5.58
CA ASP A 201 -6.64 -5.60 -6.87
C ASP A 201 -5.67 -4.44 -7.13
N ASN A 202 -5.68 -3.42 -6.28
CA ASN A 202 -4.77 -2.27 -6.37
C ASN A 202 -3.83 -2.25 -5.16
N ALA A 203 -2.53 -2.21 -5.41
CA ALA A 203 -1.49 -2.20 -4.40
C ALA A 203 -1.63 -1.02 -3.42
N TYR A 204 -1.99 0.17 -3.90
CA TYR A 204 -2.15 1.33 -3.02
C TYR A 204 -3.36 1.23 -2.10
N ASN A 205 -4.40 0.52 -2.49
CA ASN A 205 -5.51 0.25 -1.57
C ASN A 205 -5.03 -0.59 -0.38
N ILE A 206 -4.21 -1.62 -0.62
CA ILE A 206 -3.63 -2.45 0.44
C ILE A 206 -2.67 -1.63 1.31
N ILE A 207 -1.76 -0.88 0.72
CA ILE A 207 -0.83 0.02 1.45
C ILE A 207 -1.62 1.01 2.31
N ASN A 208 -2.70 1.58 1.78
CA ASN A 208 -3.51 2.55 2.50
C ASN A 208 -4.31 1.92 3.65
N MET A 209 -4.78 0.68 3.50
CA MET A 209 -5.37 -0.07 4.62
C MET A 209 -4.35 -0.30 5.73
N TYR A 210 -3.10 -0.65 5.39
CA TYR A 210 -2.04 -0.76 6.41
C TYR A 210 -1.73 0.56 7.10
N SER A 211 -1.82 1.70 6.41
CA SER A 211 -1.62 3.01 7.03
C SER A 211 -2.70 3.33 8.09
N HIS A 212 -3.93 2.86 7.87
CA HIS A 212 -5.02 2.94 8.85
C HIS A 212 -4.69 2.13 10.11
N GLU A 213 -4.32 0.86 9.94
CA GLU A 213 -3.97 0.00 11.08
C GLU A 213 -2.72 0.49 11.82
N LEU A 214 -1.78 1.11 11.10
CA LEU A 214 -0.58 1.69 11.68
C LEU A 214 -0.90 2.86 12.63
N ASP A 215 -1.90 3.70 12.32
CA ASP A 215 -2.35 4.76 13.23
C ASP A 215 -2.92 4.18 14.53
N HIS A 216 -3.73 3.13 14.46
CA HIS A 216 -4.19 2.39 15.64
C HIS A 216 -3.03 1.87 16.48
N ILE A 217 -1.99 1.30 15.85
CA ILE A 217 -0.79 0.80 16.53
C ILE A 217 -0.07 1.95 17.23
N PHE A 218 0.16 3.07 16.54
CA PHE A 218 0.82 4.23 17.13
C PHE A 218 0.03 4.83 18.30
N LEU A 219 -1.28 4.97 18.12
CA LEU A 219 -2.12 5.49 19.21
C LEU A 219 -2.09 4.57 20.42
N ALA A 220 -2.27 3.26 20.23
CA ALA A 220 -2.25 2.29 21.34
C ALA A 220 -0.89 2.26 22.06
N ARG A 221 0.22 2.39 21.32
CA ARG A 221 1.57 2.49 21.92
C ARG A 221 1.78 3.81 22.68
N LYS A 222 1.27 4.91 22.14
CA LYS A 222 1.44 6.26 22.70
C LYS A 222 0.70 6.45 24.03
N ILE A 223 -0.55 6.00 24.13
CA ILE A 223 -1.40 6.23 25.30
C ILE A 223 -1.55 5.02 26.21
N GLY A 224 -0.99 3.87 25.82
CA GLY A 224 -1.17 2.59 26.49
C GLY A 224 -2.47 1.89 26.11
N PHE A 225 -2.43 0.55 26.07
CA PHE A 225 -3.56 -0.26 25.63
C PHE A 225 -4.81 -0.10 26.52
N GLU A 226 -4.64 0.06 27.80
CA GLU A 226 -5.76 0.23 28.74
C GLU A 226 -6.56 1.50 28.43
N VAL A 227 -5.86 2.60 28.16
CA VAL A 227 -6.50 3.87 27.78
C VAL A 227 -7.10 3.79 26.38
N TYR A 228 -6.37 3.17 25.44
CA TYR A 228 -6.84 2.94 24.07
C TYR A 228 -8.16 2.16 24.05
N SER A 229 -8.25 1.06 24.83
CA SER A 229 -9.42 0.19 24.84
C SER A 229 -10.69 0.83 25.45
N LYS A 230 -10.54 1.94 26.20
CA LYS A 230 -11.65 2.71 26.77
C LYS A 230 -12.17 3.81 25.84
N LYS A 231 -11.46 4.10 24.72
CA LYS A 231 -11.93 5.07 23.73
C LYS A 231 -13.13 4.53 22.95
N SER A 232 -14.02 5.42 22.54
CA SER A 232 -15.11 5.02 21.67
C SER A 232 -14.61 4.59 20.27
N LYS A 233 -15.33 3.67 19.62
CA LYS A 233 -15.04 3.26 18.23
C LYS A 233 -14.96 4.49 17.32
N GLU A 234 -15.90 5.44 17.45
CA GLU A 234 -15.90 6.66 16.64
C GLU A 234 -14.61 7.47 16.79
N GLN A 235 -14.10 7.63 18.01
CA GLN A 235 -12.88 8.38 18.25
C GLN A 235 -11.66 7.75 17.57
N VAL A 236 -11.45 6.44 17.75
CA VAL A 236 -10.26 5.77 17.22
C VAL A 236 -10.33 5.62 15.71
N GLU A 237 -11.47 5.27 15.15
CA GLU A 237 -11.65 5.07 13.72
C GLU A 237 -11.62 6.39 12.94
N THR A 238 -12.24 7.46 13.48
CA THR A 238 -12.16 8.78 12.84
C THR A 238 -10.72 9.29 12.80
N GLN A 239 -9.95 9.08 13.87
CA GLN A 239 -8.54 9.43 13.88
C GLN A 239 -7.76 8.65 12.81
N ALA A 240 -7.91 7.31 12.78
CA ALA A 240 -7.20 6.45 11.84
C ALA A 240 -7.57 6.76 10.37
N ILE A 241 -8.85 7.01 10.09
CA ILE A 241 -9.31 7.42 8.74
C ILE A 241 -8.71 8.78 8.34
N ASN A 242 -8.61 9.73 9.26
CA ASN A 242 -7.99 11.02 8.96
C ASN A 242 -6.47 10.88 8.71
N ALA A 243 -5.78 10.00 9.42
CA ALA A 243 -4.37 9.67 9.16
C ALA A 243 -4.20 8.97 7.80
N GLN A 244 -5.03 7.99 7.52
CA GLN A 244 -5.09 7.25 6.26
C GLN A 244 -5.27 8.18 5.04
N LYS A 245 -6.17 9.17 5.14
CA LYS A 245 -6.40 10.17 4.08
C LYS A 245 -5.21 11.11 3.86
N LYS A 246 -4.36 11.30 4.85
CA LYS A 246 -3.13 12.09 4.74
C LYS A 246 -1.94 11.28 4.26
N HIS A 247 -2.02 9.97 4.30
CA HIS A 247 -0.95 9.09 3.83
C HIS A 247 -0.78 9.23 2.31
N TYR A 248 0.46 9.19 1.83
CA TYR A 248 0.78 9.39 0.40
C TYR A 248 0.01 8.44 -0.52
N SER A 249 -0.26 7.22 -0.08
CA SER A 249 -0.99 6.23 -0.89
C SER A 249 -2.43 6.63 -1.20
N TRP A 250 -3.05 7.52 -0.39
CA TRP A 250 -4.46 7.89 -0.56
C TRP A 250 -4.80 8.44 -1.94
N VAL A 251 -3.93 9.27 -2.51
CA VAL A 251 -4.16 9.86 -3.83
C VAL A 251 -4.18 8.84 -4.96
N TYR A 252 -3.53 7.69 -4.76
CA TYR A 252 -3.41 6.59 -5.73
C TYR A 252 -4.42 5.46 -5.50
N THR A 253 -5.18 5.51 -4.42
CA THR A 253 -6.25 4.54 -4.19
C THR A 253 -7.36 4.70 -5.22
N SER A 254 -8.05 3.59 -5.51
CA SER A 254 -9.18 3.61 -6.42
C SER A 254 -10.36 4.43 -5.87
N GLU A 255 -11.17 5.01 -6.75
CA GLU A 255 -12.36 5.78 -6.36
C GLU A 255 -13.38 4.88 -5.60
N SER A 256 -13.48 3.60 -5.97
CA SER A 256 -14.32 2.65 -5.22
C SER A 256 -13.84 2.45 -3.79
N TYR A 257 -12.53 2.43 -3.56
CA TYR A 257 -11.95 2.35 -2.23
C TYR A 257 -12.22 3.63 -1.42
N LYS A 258 -11.97 4.79 -1.99
CA LYS A 258 -12.26 6.08 -1.32
C LYS A 258 -13.72 6.17 -0.89
N LYS A 259 -14.64 5.76 -1.78
CA LYS A 259 -16.07 5.71 -1.49
C LYS A 259 -16.37 4.76 -0.32
N SER A 260 -15.78 3.58 -0.29
CA SER A 260 -15.98 2.62 0.80
C SER A 260 -15.49 3.14 2.16
N VAL A 261 -14.39 3.89 2.18
CA VAL A 261 -13.87 4.54 3.41
C VAL A 261 -14.82 5.63 3.91
N GLU A 262 -15.38 6.44 3.00
CA GLU A 262 -16.37 7.47 3.37
C GLU A 262 -17.68 6.86 3.89
N GLU A 263 -18.17 5.81 3.24
CA GLU A 263 -19.36 5.08 3.69
C GLU A 263 -19.15 4.47 5.09
N TYR A 264 -17.96 3.92 5.34
CA TYR A 264 -17.60 3.38 6.66
C TYR A 264 -17.57 4.48 7.72
N LEU A 265 -16.93 5.62 7.44
CA LEU A 265 -16.90 6.77 8.37
C LEU A 265 -18.30 7.28 8.71
N ASN A 266 -19.18 7.38 7.71
CA ASN A 266 -20.57 7.80 7.93
C ASN A 266 -21.36 6.78 8.75
N SER A 267 -21.13 5.48 8.56
CA SER A 267 -21.78 4.44 9.35
C SER A 267 -21.43 4.52 10.84
N ILE A 268 -20.14 4.79 11.15
CA ILE A 268 -19.68 4.92 12.54
C ILE A 268 -20.33 6.13 13.21
N LYS A 269 -20.38 7.28 12.55
CA LYS A 269 -21.03 8.50 13.08
C LYS A 269 -22.51 8.28 13.35
N ASN A 270 -23.20 7.57 12.44
CA ASN A 270 -24.63 7.26 12.62
C ASN A 270 -24.88 6.27 13.76
N GLU A 271 -23.98 5.32 14.03
CA GLU A 271 -24.06 4.41 15.18
C GLU A 271 -23.90 5.17 16.50
N SER A 272 -23.04 6.18 16.55
CA SER A 272 -22.80 6.99 17.76
C SER A 272 -23.99 7.91 18.08
N ASN A 273 -24.66 8.45 17.07
CA ASN A 273 -25.83 9.34 17.24
C ASN A 273 -27.11 8.60 17.69
N LYS A 274 -27.13 7.26 17.65
CA LYS A 274 -28.26 6.44 18.09
C LYS A 274 -28.17 5.96 19.54
N LYS A 275 -27.08 6.25 20.22
CA LYS A 275 -26.82 5.95 21.64
C LYS A 275 -27.00 7.16 22.51
#